data_8236785519e0baf3af78fa04c7c241df
#
_entry.id   8236785519e0baf3af78fa04c7c241df
#
_cell.length_a   1.000
_cell.length_b   1.000
_cell.length_c   1.000
_cell.angle_alpha   90.00
_cell.angle_beta   90.00
_cell.angle_gamma   90.00
#
_symmetry.space_group_name_H-M   'P 1'
#
loop_
_entity.id
_entity.type
_entity.pdbx_description
1 polymer ?
#
loop_
_entity_poly.entity_id
_entity_poly.type
_entity_poly.pdbx_seq_one_letter_code
_entity_poly.pdbx_strand_id
1 'polypeptide(L)'
;MRLTFLSIVAAVFLALPCDAIAGPFQDGQAAYQRHDYATALRVWRKLAEQGSATAEFSLGLIYSQGLGVPQDYSEAIKWYLAAADQGNGAAQLKLGTMAARGRRIPQDNICALMWYNLAAARGVEYASGKRNALAIAITPYEVGQAQSLSQDWRPTQSGRQAMSPRDKACPPSTRSHGGFSALD
;
A
#
# COMPACT_ATOMS: atom_id res chain seq x y z
N MET A 1 -22.76 66.49 -28.71
CA MET A 1 -23.55 65.43 -28.01
C MET A 1 -22.98 64.07 -28.37
N ARG A 2 -22.17 63.48 -27.53
CA ARG A 2 -21.69 62.12 -27.69
C ARG A 2 -22.07 61.34 -26.42
N LEU A 3 -23.07 60.47 -26.57
CA LEU A 3 -23.52 59.54 -25.54
C LEU A 3 -22.54 58.36 -25.50
N THR A 4 -21.87 58.21 -24.39
CA THR A 4 -21.02 57.04 -24.06
C THR A 4 -21.93 56.00 -23.40
N PHE A 5 -22.16 54.91 -24.11
CA PHE A 5 -22.80 53.70 -23.53
C PHE A 5 -21.75 52.96 -22.69
N LEU A 6 -21.92 53.04 -21.38
CA LEU A 6 -21.16 52.21 -20.43
C LEU A 6 -21.85 50.84 -20.35
N SER A 7 -21.26 49.83 -21.02
CA SER A 7 -21.72 48.45 -20.88
C SER A 7 -21.25 47.92 -19.55
N ILE A 8 -22.15 47.72 -18.61
CA ILE A 8 -21.93 46.99 -17.37
C ILE A 8 -22.00 45.52 -17.72
N VAL A 9 -20.86 44.87 -17.89
CA VAL A 9 -20.75 43.40 -17.91
C VAL A 9 -20.79 42.91 -16.46
N ALA A 10 -21.97 42.59 -16.00
CA ALA A 10 -22.13 41.86 -14.74
C ALA A 10 -21.60 40.45 -14.93
N ALA A 11 -20.39 40.21 -14.47
CA ALA A 11 -19.83 38.86 -14.34
C ALA A 11 -20.62 38.13 -13.23
N VAL A 12 -21.62 37.36 -13.63
CA VAL A 12 -22.28 36.39 -12.75
C VAL A 12 -21.26 35.26 -12.51
N PHE A 13 -20.50 35.39 -11.46
CA PHE A 13 -19.75 34.26 -10.90
C PHE A 13 -20.79 33.31 -10.32
N LEU A 14 -21.25 32.37 -11.12
CA LEU A 14 -21.93 31.15 -10.62
C LEU A 14 -20.92 30.42 -9.76
N ALA A 15 -21.01 30.61 -8.44
CA ALA A 15 -20.35 29.74 -7.48
C ALA A 15 -20.94 28.34 -7.69
N LEU A 16 -20.26 27.54 -8.50
CA LEU A 16 -20.54 26.09 -8.55
C LEU A 16 -20.28 25.55 -7.14
N PRO A 17 -21.23 24.81 -6.57
CA PRO A 17 -21.00 24.20 -5.27
C PRO A 17 -19.75 23.31 -5.38
N CYS A 18 -18.85 23.47 -4.42
CA CYS A 18 -17.57 22.74 -4.34
C CYS A 18 -17.75 21.21 -4.24
N ASP A 19 -18.98 20.75 -4.05
CA ASP A 19 -19.35 19.33 -3.99
C ASP A 19 -19.30 18.60 -5.35
N ALA A 20 -19.14 19.32 -6.46
CA ALA A 20 -19.13 18.71 -7.80
C ALA A 20 -17.76 18.12 -8.22
N ILE A 21 -16.72 18.20 -7.37
CA ILE A 21 -15.36 17.73 -7.69
C ILE A 21 -14.95 16.55 -6.80
N ALA A 22 -15.80 16.08 -5.92
CA ALA A 22 -15.55 14.86 -5.17
C ALA A 22 -15.58 13.67 -6.15
N GLY A 23 -14.39 13.12 -6.45
CA GLY A 23 -14.29 11.94 -7.31
C GLY A 23 -14.78 10.67 -6.57
N PRO A 24 -15.01 9.59 -7.31
CA PRO A 24 -15.56 8.35 -6.74
C PRO A 24 -14.77 7.81 -5.51
N PHE A 25 -13.49 8.11 -5.40
CA PHE A 25 -12.69 7.72 -4.22
C PHE A 25 -13.13 8.48 -2.97
N GLN A 26 -13.42 9.77 -3.09
CA GLN A 26 -13.89 10.63 -2.00
C GLN A 26 -15.26 10.20 -1.48
N ASP A 27 -16.13 9.68 -2.36
CA ASP A 27 -17.42 9.10 -1.94
C ASP A 27 -17.21 7.91 -1.00
N GLY A 28 -16.28 7.02 -1.35
CA GLY A 28 -15.87 5.90 -0.50
C GLY A 28 -15.27 6.38 0.82
N GLN A 29 -14.46 7.42 0.80
CA GLN A 29 -13.84 7.99 2.00
C GLN A 29 -14.88 8.67 2.90
N ALA A 30 -15.82 9.40 2.35
CA ALA A 30 -16.92 9.99 3.09
C ALA A 30 -17.83 8.93 3.73
N ALA A 31 -18.12 7.83 3.02
CA ALA A 31 -18.83 6.69 3.57
C ALA A 31 -18.06 6.04 4.73
N TYR A 32 -16.76 5.82 4.58
CA TYR A 32 -15.87 5.29 5.61
C TYR A 32 -15.89 6.15 6.88
N GLN A 33 -15.80 7.48 6.73
CA GLN A 33 -15.85 8.44 7.86
C GLN A 33 -17.17 8.40 8.61
N ARG A 34 -18.28 8.12 7.92
CA ARG A 34 -19.61 7.92 8.51
C ARG A 34 -19.84 6.50 9.05
N HIS A 35 -18.80 5.65 9.05
CA HIS A 35 -18.86 4.23 9.41
C HIS A 35 -19.78 3.40 8.51
N ASP A 36 -20.16 3.91 7.33
CA ASP A 36 -20.86 3.15 6.29
C ASP A 36 -19.82 2.34 5.48
N TYR A 37 -19.31 1.30 6.14
CA TYR A 37 -18.27 0.46 5.55
C TYR A 37 -18.75 -0.36 4.36
N ALA A 38 -20.05 -0.66 4.30
CA ALA A 38 -20.64 -1.38 3.17
C ALA A 38 -20.56 -0.56 1.87
N THR A 39 -20.93 0.72 1.95
CA THR A 39 -20.78 1.65 0.81
C THR A 39 -19.31 1.89 0.47
N ALA A 40 -18.46 2.13 1.46
CA ALA A 40 -17.02 2.32 1.25
C ALA A 40 -16.40 1.11 0.53
N LEU A 41 -16.69 -0.10 1.00
CA LEU A 41 -16.22 -1.35 0.40
C LEU A 41 -16.66 -1.49 -1.05
N ARG A 42 -17.93 -1.23 -1.35
CA ARG A 42 -18.48 -1.31 -2.70
C ARG A 42 -17.81 -0.32 -3.65
N VAL A 43 -17.63 0.93 -3.22
CA VAL A 43 -17.02 1.98 -4.03
C VAL A 43 -15.53 1.68 -4.27
N TRP A 44 -14.78 1.37 -3.21
CA TRP A 44 -13.35 1.10 -3.34
C TRP A 44 -13.05 -0.20 -4.09
N ARG A 45 -13.92 -1.23 -3.99
CA ARG A 45 -13.75 -2.44 -4.80
C ARG A 45 -13.83 -2.14 -6.29
N LYS A 46 -14.82 -1.35 -6.70
CA LYS A 46 -14.95 -0.95 -8.10
C LYS A 46 -13.70 -0.18 -8.59
N LEU A 47 -13.16 0.72 -7.77
CA LEU A 47 -11.97 1.48 -8.11
C LEU A 47 -10.70 0.62 -8.09
N ALA A 48 -10.59 -0.33 -7.18
CA ALA A 48 -9.48 -1.27 -7.11
C ALA A 48 -9.45 -2.20 -8.34
N GLU A 49 -10.62 -2.66 -8.80
CA GLU A 49 -10.75 -3.41 -10.04
C GLU A 49 -10.31 -2.60 -11.28
N GLN A 50 -10.38 -1.28 -11.19
CA GLN A 50 -9.86 -0.34 -12.20
C GLN A 50 -8.37 -0.01 -12.00
N GLY A 51 -7.71 -0.63 -11.02
CA GLY A 51 -6.28 -0.45 -10.76
C GLY A 51 -5.92 0.74 -9.87
N SER A 52 -6.85 1.27 -9.08
CA SER A 52 -6.55 2.36 -8.15
C SER A 52 -5.78 1.86 -6.94
N ALA A 53 -4.48 2.14 -6.87
CA ALA A 53 -3.62 1.75 -5.74
C ALA A 53 -4.12 2.27 -4.38
N THR A 54 -4.74 3.45 -4.36
CA THR A 54 -5.30 4.03 -3.13
C THR A 54 -6.55 3.27 -2.68
N ALA A 55 -7.39 2.84 -3.61
CA ALA A 55 -8.57 2.03 -3.31
C ALA A 55 -8.17 0.62 -2.85
N GLU A 56 -7.17 0.01 -3.50
CA GLU A 56 -6.59 -1.28 -3.08
C GLU A 56 -6.05 -1.19 -1.64
N PHE A 57 -5.29 -0.16 -1.32
CA PHE A 57 -4.82 0.07 0.05
C PHE A 57 -5.99 0.21 1.04
N SER A 58 -7.04 0.95 0.67
CA SER A 58 -8.22 1.15 1.51
C SER A 58 -8.99 -0.14 1.76
N LEU A 59 -9.10 -1.02 0.74
CA LEU A 59 -9.65 -2.37 0.92
C LEU A 59 -8.80 -3.21 1.88
N GLY A 60 -7.47 -3.15 1.74
CA GLY A 60 -6.56 -3.81 2.68
C GLY A 60 -6.79 -3.36 4.12
N LEU A 61 -7.06 -2.08 4.36
CA LEU A 61 -7.42 -1.56 5.69
C LEU A 61 -8.74 -2.13 6.20
N ILE A 62 -9.79 -2.14 5.36
CA ILE A 62 -11.10 -2.69 5.71
C ILE A 62 -10.97 -4.15 6.15
N TYR A 63 -10.32 -5.00 5.34
CA TYR A 63 -10.16 -6.42 5.66
C TYR A 63 -9.23 -6.66 6.86
N SER A 64 -8.16 -5.88 7.00
CA SER A 64 -7.23 -6.04 8.13
C SER A 64 -7.81 -5.63 9.48
N GLN A 65 -8.84 -4.79 9.49
CA GLN A 65 -9.51 -4.29 10.69
C GLN A 65 -10.89 -4.96 10.93
N GLY A 66 -11.44 -5.64 9.93
CA GLY A 66 -12.77 -6.25 10.02
C GLY A 66 -13.89 -5.21 10.02
N LEU A 67 -13.74 -4.13 9.24
CA LEU A 67 -14.72 -3.04 9.20
C LEU A 67 -15.87 -3.38 8.23
N GLY A 68 -17.04 -3.68 8.77
CA GLY A 68 -18.21 -4.07 7.98
C GLY A 68 -18.10 -5.43 7.30
N VAL A 69 -16.99 -6.12 7.47
CA VAL A 69 -16.72 -7.50 7.01
C VAL A 69 -15.93 -8.24 8.08
N PRO A 70 -15.95 -9.57 8.11
CA PRO A 70 -15.07 -10.34 8.97
C PRO A 70 -13.61 -9.98 8.74
N GLN A 71 -12.81 -9.89 9.81
CA GLN A 71 -11.38 -9.63 9.70
C GLN A 71 -10.70 -10.76 8.92
N ASP A 72 -10.02 -10.39 7.85
CA ASP A 72 -9.25 -11.32 7.01
C ASP A 72 -7.90 -10.71 6.61
N TYR A 73 -6.85 -11.15 7.32
CA TYR A 73 -5.48 -10.72 7.00
C TYR A 73 -4.96 -11.28 5.67
N SER A 74 -5.47 -12.43 5.20
CA SER A 74 -5.05 -13.00 3.92
C SER A 74 -5.57 -12.17 2.77
N GLU A 75 -6.84 -11.76 2.85
CA GLU A 75 -7.43 -10.84 1.89
C GLU A 75 -6.77 -9.45 1.95
N ALA A 76 -6.51 -8.95 3.17
CA ALA A 76 -5.79 -7.69 3.35
C ALA A 76 -4.40 -7.70 2.70
N ILE A 77 -3.65 -8.81 2.83
CA ILE A 77 -2.32 -8.96 2.20
C ILE A 77 -2.43 -8.89 0.69
N LYS A 78 -3.41 -9.54 0.07
CA LYS A 78 -3.62 -9.48 -1.39
C LYS A 78 -3.80 -8.04 -1.86
N TRP A 79 -4.67 -7.28 -1.19
CA TRP A 79 -4.94 -5.90 -1.54
C TRP A 79 -3.74 -4.99 -1.26
N TYR A 80 -3.03 -5.20 -0.13
CA TYR A 80 -1.80 -4.44 0.14
C TYR A 80 -0.70 -4.74 -0.88
N LEU A 81 -0.57 -6.00 -1.35
CA LEU A 81 0.40 -6.35 -2.38
C LEU A 81 0.07 -5.68 -3.71
N ALA A 82 -1.20 -5.68 -4.12
CA ALA A 82 -1.63 -4.99 -5.33
C ALA A 82 -1.26 -3.50 -5.28
N ALA A 83 -1.58 -2.81 -4.17
CA ALA A 83 -1.21 -1.42 -3.98
C ALA A 83 0.32 -1.20 -3.91
N ALA A 84 1.05 -2.09 -3.23
CA ALA A 84 2.50 -2.02 -3.08
C ALA A 84 3.22 -2.20 -4.42
N ASP A 85 2.73 -3.06 -5.30
CA ASP A 85 3.22 -3.26 -6.67
C ASP A 85 3.10 -1.98 -7.50
N GLN A 86 2.12 -1.15 -7.24
CA GLN A 86 1.97 0.17 -7.84
C GLN A 86 2.77 1.26 -7.11
N GLY A 87 3.57 0.89 -6.11
CA GLY A 87 4.42 1.80 -5.35
C GLY A 87 3.71 2.57 -4.24
N ASN A 88 2.55 2.11 -3.77
CA ASN A 88 1.89 2.69 -2.62
C ASN A 88 2.73 2.46 -1.35
N GLY A 89 3.42 3.49 -0.87
CA GLY A 89 4.31 3.41 0.28
C GLY A 89 3.60 3.07 1.59
N ALA A 90 2.33 3.45 1.74
CA ALA A 90 1.55 3.09 2.92
C ALA A 90 1.22 1.59 2.96
N ALA A 91 0.93 0.99 1.80
CA ALA A 91 0.75 -0.47 1.68
C ALA A 91 2.05 -1.22 1.97
N GLN A 92 3.17 -0.74 1.43
CA GLN A 92 4.50 -1.29 1.71
C GLN A 92 4.82 -1.25 3.22
N LEU A 93 4.54 -0.12 3.90
CA LEU A 93 4.67 -0.01 5.35
C LEU A 93 3.80 -1.02 6.11
N LYS A 94 2.56 -1.25 5.67
CA LYS A 94 1.65 -2.23 6.29
C LYS A 94 2.20 -3.65 6.14
N LEU A 95 2.67 -4.03 4.95
CA LEU A 95 3.30 -5.34 4.71
C LEU A 95 4.53 -5.54 5.60
N GLY A 96 5.42 -4.55 5.70
CA GLY A 96 6.57 -4.60 6.60
C GLY A 96 6.17 -4.76 8.07
N THR A 97 5.11 -4.07 8.50
CA THR A 97 4.60 -4.19 9.87
C THR A 97 4.00 -5.58 10.14
N MET A 98 3.34 -6.17 9.15
CA MET A 98 2.79 -7.53 9.24
C MET A 98 3.89 -8.58 9.32
N ALA A 99 4.94 -8.45 8.52
CA ALA A 99 6.12 -9.32 8.55
C ALA A 99 6.86 -9.22 9.90
N ALA A 100 7.07 -8.01 10.41
CA ALA A 100 7.72 -7.81 11.70
C ALA A 100 6.95 -8.40 12.89
N ARG A 101 5.62 -8.53 12.77
CA ARG A 101 4.74 -9.06 13.83
C ARG A 101 4.34 -10.52 13.63
N GLY A 102 4.72 -11.15 12.55
CA GLY A 102 4.29 -12.51 12.23
C GLY A 102 2.77 -12.64 11.96
N ARG A 103 2.10 -11.59 11.52
CA ARG A 103 0.66 -11.61 11.25
C ARG A 103 0.35 -12.23 9.89
N ARG A 104 0.01 -13.51 9.87
CA ARG A 104 -0.30 -14.32 8.66
C ARG A 104 0.86 -14.43 7.65
N ILE A 105 1.94 -13.71 7.87
CA ILE A 105 3.24 -13.88 7.23
C ILE A 105 4.17 -14.39 8.34
N PRO A 106 5.08 -15.33 8.12
CA PRO A 106 6.08 -15.69 9.12
C PRO A 106 6.78 -14.45 9.63
N GLN A 107 7.08 -14.39 10.93
CA GLN A 107 7.89 -13.30 11.46
C GLN A 107 9.27 -13.37 10.78
N ASP A 108 9.59 -12.34 10.04
CA ASP A 108 10.81 -12.25 9.26
C ASP A 108 11.29 -10.80 9.22
N ASN A 109 12.39 -10.57 9.90
CA ASN A 109 12.98 -9.24 10.01
C ASN A 109 13.59 -8.77 8.68
N ILE A 110 14.11 -9.70 7.87
CA ILE A 110 14.67 -9.36 6.54
C ILE A 110 13.55 -8.88 5.63
N CYS A 111 12.44 -9.61 5.58
CA CYS A 111 11.26 -9.24 4.85
C CYS A 111 10.66 -7.91 5.35
N ALA A 112 10.56 -7.73 6.66
CA ALA A 112 10.07 -6.49 7.25
C ALA A 112 10.97 -5.30 6.85
N LEU A 113 12.29 -5.47 6.93
CA LEU A 113 13.25 -4.44 6.55
C LEU A 113 13.21 -4.13 5.05
N MET A 114 13.06 -5.14 4.20
CA MET A 114 12.85 -4.96 2.75
C MET A 114 11.67 -4.04 2.47
N TRP A 115 10.50 -4.33 3.07
CA TRP A 115 9.31 -3.51 2.90
C TRP A 115 9.46 -2.09 3.47
N TYR A 116 10.14 -1.94 4.61
CA TYR A 116 10.42 -0.62 5.17
C TYR A 116 11.39 0.18 4.29
N ASN A 117 12.36 -0.47 3.63
CA ASN A 117 13.23 0.19 2.65
C ASN A 117 12.43 0.73 1.47
N LEU A 118 11.52 -0.08 0.91
CA LEU A 118 10.66 0.33 -0.20
C LEU A 118 9.74 1.50 0.19
N ALA A 119 9.09 1.41 1.34
CA ALA A 119 8.21 2.47 1.84
C ALA A 119 8.97 3.77 2.12
N ALA A 120 10.18 3.69 2.71
CA ALA A 120 11.03 4.85 2.96
C ALA A 120 11.48 5.51 1.65
N ALA A 121 11.80 4.73 0.62
CA ALA A 121 12.13 5.23 -0.72
C ALA A 121 10.94 5.96 -1.39
N ARG A 122 9.72 5.71 -0.94
CA ARG A 122 8.50 6.43 -1.35
C ARG A 122 8.19 7.66 -0.49
N GLY A 123 9.11 8.05 0.40
CA GLY A 123 8.94 9.22 1.26
C GLY A 123 8.07 9.01 2.49
N VAL A 124 7.77 7.76 2.86
CA VAL A 124 7.02 7.47 4.08
C VAL A 124 7.94 7.61 5.29
N GLU A 125 7.89 8.76 5.95
CA GLU A 125 8.80 9.11 7.07
C GLU A 125 8.73 8.09 8.21
N TYR A 126 7.54 7.66 8.58
CA TYR A 126 7.36 6.64 9.62
C TYR A 126 8.05 5.30 9.26
N ALA A 127 8.12 4.94 7.97
CA ALA A 127 8.85 3.76 7.51
C ALA A 127 10.36 3.94 7.69
N SER A 128 10.90 5.14 7.52
CA SER A 128 12.31 5.44 7.77
C SER A 128 12.69 5.19 9.23
N GLY A 129 11.85 5.61 10.17
CA GLY A 129 12.04 5.33 11.59
C GLY A 129 12.01 3.83 11.91
N LYS A 130 11.05 3.09 11.34
CA LYS A 130 10.93 1.63 11.50
C LYS A 130 12.13 0.89 10.89
N ARG A 131 12.54 1.30 9.70
CA ARG A 131 13.74 0.79 9.02
C ARG A 131 14.98 0.94 9.88
N ASN A 132 15.24 2.14 10.38
CA ASN A 132 16.44 2.43 11.17
C ASN A 132 16.44 1.63 12.48
N ALA A 133 15.31 1.59 13.19
CA ALA A 133 15.18 0.82 14.42
C ALA A 133 15.42 -0.69 14.19
N LEU A 134 14.87 -1.25 13.11
CA LEU A 134 15.04 -2.66 12.81
C LEU A 134 16.47 -2.98 12.34
N ALA A 135 17.08 -2.10 11.53
CA ALA A 135 18.45 -2.30 11.04
C ALA A 135 19.51 -2.31 12.16
N ILE A 136 19.23 -1.64 13.28
CA ILE A 136 20.11 -1.69 14.47
C ILE A 136 19.90 -3.00 15.25
N ALA A 137 18.70 -3.58 15.18
CA ALA A 137 18.31 -4.74 15.97
C ALA A 137 18.71 -6.09 15.34
N ILE A 138 19.11 -6.11 14.08
CA ILE A 138 19.48 -7.33 13.34
C ILE A 138 20.94 -7.29 12.89
N THR A 139 21.45 -8.41 12.39
CA THR A 139 22.84 -8.50 11.95
C THR A 139 23.13 -7.71 10.67
N PRO A 140 24.37 -7.25 10.45
CA PRO A 140 24.77 -6.60 9.18
C PRO A 140 24.50 -7.47 7.93
N TYR A 141 24.59 -8.79 8.08
CA TYR A 141 24.28 -9.74 7.01
C TYR A 141 22.78 -9.69 6.62
N GLU A 142 21.89 -9.71 7.61
CA GLU A 142 20.44 -9.59 7.38
C GLU A 142 20.06 -8.23 6.77
N VAL A 143 20.75 -7.16 7.21
CA VAL A 143 20.57 -5.83 6.60
C VAL A 143 20.95 -5.85 5.12
N GLY A 144 22.10 -6.47 4.78
CA GLY A 144 22.53 -6.62 3.39
C GLY A 144 21.54 -7.42 2.55
N GLN A 145 21.01 -8.52 3.09
CA GLN A 145 19.97 -9.32 2.41
C GLN A 145 18.70 -8.50 2.14
N ALA A 146 18.21 -7.76 3.13
CA ALA A 146 17.02 -6.93 2.98
C ALA A 146 17.24 -5.81 1.94
N GLN A 147 18.43 -5.23 1.88
CA GLN A 147 18.78 -4.22 0.87
C GLN A 147 18.78 -4.82 -0.54
N SER A 148 19.40 -5.98 -0.74
CA SER A 148 19.38 -6.69 -2.02
C SER A 148 17.95 -7.00 -2.46
N LEU A 149 17.13 -7.58 -1.58
CA LEU A 149 15.72 -7.87 -1.88
C LEU A 149 14.93 -6.63 -2.25
N SER A 150 15.18 -5.48 -1.61
CA SER A 150 14.48 -4.24 -1.93
C SER A 150 14.92 -3.64 -3.28
N GLN A 151 16.19 -3.81 -3.68
CA GLN A 151 16.70 -3.40 -4.99
C GLN A 151 16.19 -4.29 -6.12
N ASP A 152 16.07 -5.59 -5.84
CA ASP A 152 15.62 -6.60 -6.80
C ASP A 152 14.08 -6.65 -6.90
N TRP A 153 13.37 -5.98 -5.99
CA TRP A 153 11.93 -5.95 -6.02
C TRP A 153 11.42 -5.38 -7.35
N ARG A 154 10.72 -6.21 -8.10
CA ARG A 154 10.03 -5.81 -9.32
C ARG A 154 8.54 -5.95 -9.09
N PRO A 155 7.76 -4.89 -9.34
CA PRO A 155 6.30 -4.98 -9.36
C PRO A 155 5.89 -6.11 -10.30
N THR A 156 5.02 -6.98 -9.84
CA THR A 156 4.52 -8.04 -10.70
C THR A 156 3.64 -7.43 -11.79
N GLN A 157 4.21 -7.22 -12.98
CA GLN A 157 3.38 -7.04 -14.16
C GLN A 157 2.56 -8.32 -14.33
N SER A 158 1.27 -8.17 -14.01
CA SER A 158 0.18 -9.13 -14.21
C SER A 158 0.59 -10.51 -14.73
N GLY A 159 0.55 -11.51 -13.89
CA GLY A 159 0.13 -12.84 -14.34
C GLY A 159 1.18 -13.91 -14.56
N ARG A 160 2.47 -13.73 -14.27
CA ARG A 160 3.47 -14.74 -14.69
C ARG A 160 4.27 -15.46 -13.60
N GLN A 161 3.93 -15.34 -12.36
CA GLN A 161 4.45 -16.31 -11.36
C GLN A 161 3.36 -16.63 -10.35
N ALA A 162 2.97 -17.89 -10.31
CA ALA A 162 2.01 -18.45 -9.37
C ALA A 162 2.61 -18.54 -7.94
N MET A 163 3.22 -17.44 -7.46
CA MET A 163 3.60 -17.34 -6.06
C MET A 163 2.36 -17.05 -5.23
N SER A 164 2.25 -17.73 -4.09
CA SER A 164 1.17 -17.42 -3.15
C SER A 164 1.29 -15.96 -2.69
N PRO A 165 0.20 -15.30 -2.29
CA PRO A 165 0.27 -13.96 -1.70
C PRO A 165 1.23 -13.88 -0.52
N ARG A 166 1.40 -14.99 0.21
CA ARG A 166 2.34 -15.12 1.32
C ARG A 166 3.79 -15.07 0.84
N ASP A 167 4.13 -15.80 -0.22
CA ASP A 167 5.49 -15.85 -0.76
C ASP A 167 5.85 -14.54 -1.46
N LYS A 168 4.86 -13.86 -2.06
CA LYS A 168 5.04 -12.49 -2.58
C LYS A 168 5.26 -11.48 -1.47
N ALA A 169 4.52 -11.58 -0.38
CA ALA A 169 4.64 -10.66 0.75
C ALA A 169 6.00 -10.79 1.45
N CYS A 170 6.60 -11.98 1.38
CA CYS A 170 7.91 -12.29 1.94
C CYS A 170 8.63 -13.28 1.01
N PRO A 171 9.29 -12.78 -0.05
CA PRO A 171 10.03 -13.65 -0.95
C PRO A 171 11.09 -14.41 -0.13
N PRO A 172 11.29 -15.72 -0.41
CA PRO A 172 12.30 -16.49 0.30
C PRO A 172 13.64 -15.75 0.15
N SER A 173 14.22 -15.33 1.28
CA SER A 173 15.61 -14.92 1.27
C SER A 173 16.37 -16.07 0.63
N THR A 174 17.22 -15.78 -0.33
CA THR A 174 18.13 -16.79 -0.88
C THR A 174 18.97 -17.31 0.27
N ARG A 175 18.43 -18.27 1.04
CA ARG A 175 19.24 -19.11 1.88
C ARG A 175 20.17 -19.76 0.91
N SER A 176 21.43 -19.31 0.91
CA SER A 176 22.51 -20.06 0.31
C SER A 176 22.34 -21.49 0.81
N HIS A 177 21.98 -22.39 -0.08
CA HIS A 177 22.24 -23.80 0.12
C HIS A 177 23.77 -23.93 0.17
N GLY A 178 24.36 -23.50 1.28
CA GLY A 178 25.62 -23.94 1.72
C GLY A 178 25.44 -25.43 1.96
N GLY A 179 25.64 -26.20 0.90
CA GLY A 179 25.75 -27.63 0.99
C GLY A 179 26.87 -27.93 1.97
N PHE A 180 26.50 -28.32 3.19
CA PHE A 180 27.34 -29.16 3.98
C PHE A 180 27.38 -30.50 3.23
N SER A 181 28.27 -30.60 2.25
CA SER A 181 28.74 -31.90 1.78
C SER A 181 29.39 -32.56 2.98
N ALA A 182 28.72 -33.53 3.56
CA ALA A 182 29.37 -34.46 4.44
C ALA A 182 30.51 -35.10 3.65
N LEU A 183 31.71 -34.79 4.05
CA LEU A 183 32.87 -35.59 3.69
C LEU A 183 32.94 -36.73 4.72
N ASP A 184 32.60 -37.90 4.26
CA ASP A 184 33.10 -39.17 4.84
C ASP A 184 34.59 -39.33 4.49
#